data_f9ec61ec267ecbd5ab9c9052ef0b1879
#
_entry.id   f9ec61ec267ecbd5ab9c9052ef0b1879
#
_cell.length_a   1.000
_cell.length_b   1.000
_cell.length_c   1.000
_cell.angle_alpha   90.00
_cell.angle_beta   90.00
_cell.angle_gamma   90.00
#
_symmetry.space_group_name_H-M   'P 1'
#
loop_
_entity.id
_entity.type
_entity.pdbx_description
1 polymer ?
#
loop_
_entity_poly.entity_id
_entity_poly.type
_entity_poly.pdbx_seq_one_letter_code
_entity_poly.pdbx_strand_id
1 'polypeptide(L)'
;MLGDYESGAKMPSRPLLVKMAKHYRRPLVTFYLEYPPKRGERGEDFRTLPIDKQHESAARLDALVRDVFVRQRMVQSILEDAEAADPNQLVGSIGFEVSVPEAARKISQVLQFDLLAFRRRRNIDDAFAYLRKLTEDLGIFVLLIGNLGTHHTALSTEVFRGFALADPVAPFIVINDQDAKVAWSFTLLHELAHIALGRTGVSGVNVEHQVEQRCNDIASEILLPALDLAELIQQVEGGGDLVTLINTFAGNRKLSRPLVAYRLLKSRMISHEQWQQLNTRYAREWDEDKARRKEKAAQAESGPNYYVVRRHRVGQALVDVIRWAMAEGFTTPTKAGRVLGVRPNNVEALVGAN
;
A
#
# COMPACT_ATOMS: atom_id res chain seq x y z
N MET A 1 -0.13 15.03 35.88
CA MET A 1 1.11 14.22 35.79
C MET A 1 1.79 14.31 34.40
N LEU A 2 1.12 14.10 33.25
CA LEU A 2 1.75 14.37 31.94
C LEU A 2 2.06 15.85 31.75
N GLY A 3 1.14 16.75 32.08
CA GLY A 3 1.36 18.19 32.00
C GLY A 3 2.54 18.72 32.84
N ASP A 4 2.89 18.06 33.96
CA ASP A 4 4.05 18.44 34.77
C ASP A 4 5.38 18.13 34.04
N TYR A 5 5.38 17.10 33.18
CA TYR A 5 6.53 16.77 32.33
C TYR A 5 6.61 17.68 31.09
N GLU A 6 5.46 18.02 30.50
CA GLU A 6 5.37 18.93 29.34
C GLU A 6 5.72 20.36 29.68
N SER A 7 5.39 20.81 30.91
CA SER A 7 5.76 22.14 31.42
C SER A 7 7.19 22.22 31.95
N GLY A 8 7.90 21.09 32.05
CA GLY A 8 9.22 21.03 32.67
C GLY A 8 9.22 21.11 34.21
N ALA A 9 8.05 21.10 34.85
CA ALA A 9 7.94 21.11 36.31
C ALA A 9 8.47 19.83 36.97
N LYS A 10 8.49 18.73 36.20
CA LYS A 10 9.08 17.46 36.60
C LYS A 10 9.90 16.86 35.45
N MET A 11 11.05 16.27 35.80
CA MET A 11 11.86 15.52 34.86
C MET A 11 11.41 14.04 34.83
N PRO A 12 11.10 13.48 33.66
CA PRO A 12 10.74 12.05 33.55
C PRO A 12 11.96 11.17 33.87
N SER A 13 11.74 10.10 34.63
CA SER A 13 12.80 9.13 34.90
C SER A 13 13.18 8.34 33.61
N ARG A 14 14.43 7.86 33.54
CA ARG A 14 14.88 7.03 32.39
C ARG A 14 13.97 5.84 32.10
N PRO A 15 13.49 5.05 33.10
CA PRO A 15 12.52 3.98 32.87
C PRO A 15 11.21 4.47 32.24
N LEU A 16 10.73 5.67 32.63
CA LEU A 16 9.55 6.27 32.05
C LEU A 16 9.80 6.70 30.59
N LEU A 17 10.96 7.33 30.32
CA LEU A 17 11.36 7.69 28.95
C LEU A 17 11.46 6.46 28.05
N VAL A 18 11.97 5.32 28.54
CA VAL A 18 12.00 4.06 27.78
C VAL A 18 10.59 3.54 27.49
N LYS A 19 9.66 3.66 28.47
CA LYS A 19 8.24 3.32 28.23
C LYS A 19 7.59 4.25 27.19
N MET A 20 7.84 5.55 27.29
CA MET A 20 7.37 6.55 26.34
C MET A 20 7.94 6.29 24.94
N ALA A 21 9.25 6.03 24.81
CA ALA A 21 9.89 5.69 23.56
C ALA A 21 9.25 4.47 22.87
N LYS A 22 8.95 3.42 23.64
CA LYS A 22 8.21 2.25 23.16
C LYS A 22 6.77 2.58 22.77
N HIS A 23 6.06 3.33 23.60
CA HIS A 23 4.66 3.69 23.37
C HIS A 23 4.50 4.56 22.11
N TYR A 24 5.29 5.61 21.99
CA TYR A 24 5.28 6.53 20.84
C TYR A 24 6.08 6.01 19.64
N ARG A 25 6.71 4.83 19.75
CA ARG A 25 7.57 4.25 18.70
C ARG A 25 8.61 5.24 18.18
N ARG A 26 9.28 5.91 19.11
CA ARG A 26 10.37 6.85 18.84
C ARG A 26 11.66 6.33 19.44
N PRO A 27 12.83 6.59 18.83
CA PRO A 27 14.11 6.36 19.48
C PRO A 27 14.19 7.09 20.83
N LEU A 28 14.82 6.47 21.83
CA LEU A 28 14.94 7.10 23.14
C LEU A 28 15.61 8.49 23.07
N VAL A 29 16.58 8.65 22.16
CA VAL A 29 17.27 9.93 21.92
C VAL A 29 16.32 11.06 21.53
N THR A 30 15.17 10.76 20.91
CA THR A 30 14.17 11.77 20.55
C THR A 30 13.67 12.59 21.76
N PHE A 31 13.67 11.99 22.95
CA PHE A 31 13.23 12.62 24.19
C PHE A 31 14.31 13.45 24.88
N TYR A 32 15.51 13.50 24.32
CA TYR A 32 16.64 14.33 24.76
C TYR A 32 16.95 15.46 23.77
N LEU A 33 16.20 15.57 22.68
CA LEU A 33 16.37 16.66 21.74
C LEU A 33 15.74 17.95 22.29
N GLU A 34 16.41 19.06 22.07
CA GLU A 34 15.93 20.40 22.47
C GLU A 34 14.64 20.79 21.73
N TYR A 35 14.55 20.37 20.46
CA TYR A 35 13.37 20.58 19.63
C TYR A 35 12.82 19.26 19.13
N PRO A 36 11.48 19.11 19.00
CA PRO A 36 10.90 17.92 18.45
C PRO A 36 11.37 17.75 16.99
N PRO A 37 11.67 16.51 16.56
CA PRO A 37 12.06 16.27 15.18
C PRO A 37 10.94 16.75 14.24
N LYS A 38 11.34 17.41 13.15
CA LYS A 38 10.39 17.79 12.09
C LYS A 38 9.59 16.56 11.67
N ARG A 39 8.30 16.71 11.48
CA ARG A 39 7.49 15.67 10.86
C ARG A 39 8.07 15.43 9.47
N GLY A 40 8.44 14.19 9.18
CA GLY A 40 8.86 13.82 7.82
C GLY A 40 7.75 14.12 6.82
N GLU A 41 8.12 14.43 5.61
CA GLU A 41 7.18 14.56 4.50
C GLU A 41 6.39 13.25 4.42
N ARG A 42 5.06 13.36 4.52
CA ARG A 42 4.16 12.23 4.41
C ARG A 42 3.89 12.04 2.94
N GLY A 43 4.10 10.84 2.44
CA GLY A 43 3.46 10.43 1.20
C GLY A 43 1.93 10.44 1.42
N GLU A 44 1.19 11.02 0.52
CA GLU A 44 -0.19 11.43 0.75
C GLU A 44 -1.21 10.51 0.08
N ASP A 45 -1.71 9.55 0.83
CA ASP A 45 -3.08 9.05 0.67
C ASP A 45 -3.73 8.87 2.06
N PHE A 46 -4.01 10.00 2.72
CA PHE A 46 -4.65 10.01 4.04
C PHE A 46 -6.09 10.49 3.91
N ARG A 47 -7.01 9.56 3.61
CA ARG A 47 -8.44 9.85 3.66
C ARG A 47 -8.84 10.28 5.07
N THR A 48 -9.55 11.40 5.16
CA THR A 48 -9.98 12.06 6.40
C THR A 48 -10.85 11.15 7.26
N LEU A 49 -10.34 10.80 8.45
CA LEU A 49 -11.11 10.13 9.50
C LEU A 49 -11.91 11.14 10.35
N PRO A 50 -12.99 10.70 11.02
CA PRO A 50 -13.65 11.49 12.05
C PRO A 50 -12.70 11.88 13.19
N ILE A 51 -12.86 13.10 13.73
CA ILE A 51 -11.92 13.80 14.61
C ILE A 51 -11.50 12.99 15.84
N ASP A 52 -12.38 12.20 16.46
CA ASP A 52 -12.12 11.50 17.73
C ASP A 52 -11.21 10.26 17.60
N LYS A 53 -11.14 9.63 16.40
CA LYS A 53 -10.23 8.50 16.10
C LYS A 53 -8.96 8.91 15.37
N GLN A 54 -8.84 10.18 15.00
CA GLN A 54 -7.76 10.70 14.15
C GLN A 54 -6.39 10.63 14.83
N HIS A 55 -6.28 10.98 16.12
CA HIS A 55 -4.97 11.14 16.77
C HIS A 55 -4.21 9.83 16.95
N GLU A 56 -4.86 8.76 17.44
CA GLU A 56 -4.18 7.47 17.65
C GLU A 56 -3.87 6.76 16.33
N SER A 57 -4.83 6.74 15.40
CA SER A 57 -4.67 6.14 14.09
C SER A 57 -3.63 6.88 13.25
N ALA A 58 -3.61 8.21 13.29
CA ALA A 58 -2.60 9.04 12.64
C ALA A 58 -1.20 8.78 13.20
N ALA A 59 -1.05 8.67 14.53
CA ALA A 59 0.23 8.37 15.16
C ALA A 59 0.76 6.98 14.79
N ARG A 60 -0.12 5.97 14.68
CA ARG A 60 0.25 4.62 14.22
C ARG A 60 0.67 4.62 12.76
N LEU A 61 -0.05 5.36 11.91
CA LEU A 61 0.29 5.48 10.50
C LEU A 61 1.62 6.20 10.31
N ASP A 62 1.85 7.30 11.04
CA ASP A 62 3.16 7.99 11.07
C ASP A 62 4.29 7.04 11.48
N ALA A 63 4.03 6.14 12.42
CA ALA A 63 5.01 5.14 12.83
C ALA A 63 5.29 4.12 11.72
N LEU A 64 4.27 3.71 10.96
CA LEU A 64 4.41 2.82 9.82
C LEU A 64 5.22 3.49 8.69
N VAL A 65 4.84 4.70 8.30
CA VAL A 65 5.56 5.46 7.24
C VAL A 65 7.02 5.63 7.59
N ARG A 66 7.34 6.00 8.84
CA ARG A 66 8.74 6.09 9.30
C ARG A 66 9.47 4.75 9.27
N ASP A 67 8.82 3.65 9.65
CA ASP A 67 9.44 2.33 9.59
C ASP A 67 9.79 1.93 8.15
N VAL A 68 8.87 2.16 7.22
CA VAL A 68 9.09 1.89 5.79
C VAL A 68 10.15 2.82 5.21
N PHE A 69 10.14 4.11 5.55
CA PHE A 69 11.16 5.06 5.12
C PHE A 69 12.57 4.64 5.59
N VAL A 70 12.72 4.16 6.82
CA VAL A 70 14.00 3.62 7.31
C VAL A 70 14.42 2.39 6.49
N ARG A 71 13.50 1.48 6.16
CA ARG A 71 13.81 0.31 5.30
C ARG A 71 14.25 0.76 3.91
N GLN A 72 13.56 1.72 3.30
CA GLN A 72 13.91 2.30 2.01
C GLN A 72 15.35 2.85 2.01
N ARG A 73 15.69 3.68 3.01
CA ARG A 73 17.04 4.24 3.15
C ARG A 73 18.11 3.18 3.35
N MET A 74 17.81 2.11 4.07
CA MET A 74 18.75 0.99 4.25
C MET A 74 18.96 0.22 2.95
N VAL A 75 17.91 0.00 2.16
CA VAL A 75 18.01 -0.65 0.84
C VAL A 75 18.77 0.25 -0.12
N GLN A 76 18.46 1.54 -0.15
CA GLN A 76 19.20 2.54 -0.96
C GLN A 76 20.69 2.49 -0.63
N SER A 77 21.07 2.56 0.65
CA SER A 77 22.48 2.49 1.07
C SER A 77 23.16 1.16 0.65
N ILE A 78 22.43 0.04 0.72
CA ILE A 78 22.97 -1.26 0.26
C ILE A 78 23.24 -1.24 -1.25
N LEU A 79 22.34 -0.67 -2.04
CA LEU A 79 22.50 -0.59 -3.49
C LEU A 79 23.61 0.41 -3.88
N GLU A 80 23.72 1.53 -3.16
CA GLU A 80 24.80 2.51 -3.33
C GLU A 80 26.16 1.92 -2.98
N ASP A 81 26.29 1.25 -1.84
CA ASP A 81 27.53 0.58 -1.38
C ASP A 81 27.98 -0.53 -2.36
N ALA A 82 27.04 -1.12 -3.09
CA ALA A 82 27.27 -2.18 -4.08
C ALA A 82 27.44 -1.64 -5.51
N GLU A 83 27.45 -0.32 -5.71
CA GLU A 83 27.48 0.33 -7.03
C GLU A 83 26.35 -0.13 -7.98
N ALA A 84 25.21 -0.54 -7.40
CA ALA A 84 24.00 -1.04 -8.11
C ALA A 84 22.79 -0.08 -7.98
N ALA A 85 23.05 1.19 -7.71
CA ALA A 85 22.05 2.23 -7.48
C ALA A 85 21.57 2.91 -8.78
N ASP A 86 21.13 2.12 -9.75
CA ASP A 86 20.59 2.64 -11.01
C ASP A 86 19.23 3.33 -10.80
N PRO A 87 19.02 4.51 -11.41
CA PRO A 87 17.72 5.18 -11.33
C PRO A 87 16.61 4.36 -11.97
N ASN A 88 15.49 4.20 -11.23
CA ASN A 88 14.32 3.50 -11.71
C ASN A 88 13.61 4.31 -12.81
N GLN A 89 13.42 3.69 -13.97
CA GLN A 89 12.88 4.34 -15.17
C GLN A 89 11.42 4.83 -15.03
N LEU A 90 10.66 4.31 -14.07
CA LEU A 90 9.26 4.70 -13.88
C LEU A 90 9.13 5.95 -12.99
N VAL A 91 10.07 6.16 -12.05
CA VAL A 91 9.99 7.27 -11.09
C VAL A 91 10.03 8.62 -11.81
N GLY A 92 8.99 9.44 -11.65
CA GLY A 92 8.90 10.77 -12.28
C GLY A 92 8.82 10.76 -13.81
N SER A 93 8.48 9.62 -14.42
CA SER A 93 8.48 9.47 -15.88
C SER A 93 7.25 10.08 -16.57
N ILE A 94 6.24 10.50 -15.81
CA ILE A 94 4.97 11.02 -16.34
C ILE A 94 4.74 12.43 -15.79
N GLY A 95 4.60 13.41 -16.69
CA GLY A 95 4.18 14.76 -16.33
C GLY A 95 2.68 14.86 -16.07
N PHE A 96 2.29 15.91 -15.36
CA PHE A 96 0.87 16.11 -15.03
C PHE A 96 0.01 16.49 -16.24
N GLU A 97 0.62 16.98 -17.31
CA GLU A 97 -0.01 17.35 -18.57
C GLU A 97 -0.38 16.15 -19.47
N VAL A 98 0.23 14.99 -19.25
CA VAL A 98 -0.02 13.77 -20.03
C VAL A 98 -1.45 13.28 -19.79
N SER A 99 -2.20 12.93 -20.83
CA SER A 99 -3.58 12.43 -20.67
C SER A 99 -3.66 11.12 -19.87
N VAL A 100 -4.81 10.87 -19.20
CA VAL A 100 -5.01 9.63 -18.42
C VAL A 100 -4.82 8.36 -19.27
N PRO A 101 -5.41 8.24 -20.50
CA PRO A 101 -5.19 7.05 -21.33
C PRO A 101 -3.74 6.86 -21.75
N GLU A 102 -3.02 7.95 -22.01
CA GLU A 102 -1.61 7.89 -22.38
C GLU A 102 -0.73 7.51 -21.20
N ALA A 103 -0.98 8.07 -20.01
CA ALA A 103 -0.30 7.68 -18.77
C ALA A 103 -0.54 6.20 -18.43
N ALA A 104 -1.77 5.73 -18.54
CA ALA A 104 -2.14 4.32 -18.33
C ALA A 104 -1.40 3.40 -19.31
N ARG A 105 -1.34 3.77 -20.59
CA ARG A 105 -0.62 3.02 -21.62
C ARG A 105 0.88 2.99 -21.32
N LYS A 106 1.50 4.13 -20.97
CA LYS A 106 2.93 4.22 -20.65
C LYS A 106 3.31 3.37 -19.44
N ILE A 107 2.53 3.41 -18.35
CA ILE A 107 2.73 2.54 -17.18
C ILE A 107 2.59 1.07 -17.58
N SER A 108 1.54 0.70 -18.33
CA SER A 108 1.34 -0.68 -18.78
C SER A 108 2.48 -1.17 -19.68
N GLN A 109 3.02 -0.34 -20.55
CA GLN A 109 4.17 -0.67 -21.39
C GLN A 109 5.45 -0.90 -20.58
N VAL A 110 5.77 0.00 -19.65
CA VAL A 110 6.95 -0.15 -18.78
C VAL A 110 6.83 -1.40 -17.92
N LEU A 111 5.65 -1.68 -17.37
CA LEU A 111 5.36 -2.91 -16.61
C LEU A 111 5.33 -4.17 -17.48
N GLN A 112 5.25 -4.06 -18.80
CA GLN A 112 4.90 -5.17 -19.70
C GLN A 112 3.59 -5.86 -19.26
N PHE A 113 2.62 -5.07 -18.80
CA PHE A 113 1.37 -5.55 -18.25
C PHE A 113 0.40 -5.98 -19.37
N ASP A 114 0.07 -7.27 -19.40
CA ASP A 114 -0.97 -7.84 -20.26
C ASP A 114 -2.27 -8.00 -19.44
N LEU A 115 -3.26 -7.17 -19.76
CA LEU A 115 -4.58 -7.18 -19.13
C LEU A 115 -5.33 -8.51 -19.36
N LEU A 116 -5.17 -9.14 -20.51
CA LEU A 116 -5.80 -10.43 -20.78
C LEU A 116 -5.14 -11.54 -19.96
N ALA A 117 -3.82 -11.53 -19.85
CA ALA A 117 -3.09 -12.46 -18.99
C ALA A 117 -3.47 -12.29 -17.51
N PHE A 118 -3.66 -11.04 -17.03
CA PHE A 118 -4.17 -10.75 -15.69
C PHE A 118 -5.57 -11.35 -15.48
N ARG A 119 -6.50 -11.13 -16.40
CA ARG A 119 -7.88 -11.63 -16.32
C ARG A 119 -7.99 -13.15 -16.40
N ARG A 120 -7.06 -13.81 -17.12
CA ARG A 120 -7.00 -15.28 -17.25
C ARG A 120 -6.40 -15.98 -16.04
N ARG A 121 -5.82 -15.27 -15.07
CA ARG A 121 -5.30 -15.90 -13.84
C ARG A 121 -6.41 -16.66 -13.13
N ARG A 122 -6.05 -17.74 -12.43
CA ARG A 122 -6.98 -18.68 -11.80
C ARG A 122 -7.92 -17.99 -10.80
N ASN A 123 -7.38 -17.09 -9.99
CA ASN A 123 -8.10 -16.37 -8.95
C ASN A 123 -7.52 -14.97 -8.73
N ILE A 124 -8.09 -14.22 -7.78
CA ILE A 124 -7.67 -12.86 -7.43
C ILE A 124 -6.24 -12.83 -6.86
N ASP A 125 -5.86 -13.83 -6.05
CA ASP A 125 -4.51 -13.89 -5.47
C ASP A 125 -3.45 -14.10 -6.57
N ASP A 126 -3.70 -14.99 -7.53
CA ASP A 126 -2.82 -15.22 -8.68
C ASP A 126 -2.72 -14.00 -9.61
N ALA A 127 -3.83 -13.25 -9.77
CA ALA A 127 -3.86 -12.03 -10.56
C ALA A 127 -3.04 -10.91 -9.90
N PHE A 128 -3.18 -10.74 -8.61
CA PHE A 128 -2.36 -9.80 -7.85
C PHE A 128 -0.88 -10.20 -7.83
N ALA A 129 -0.57 -11.48 -7.64
CA ALA A 129 0.81 -11.98 -7.65
C ALA A 129 1.50 -11.73 -9.00
N TYR A 130 0.78 -11.87 -10.12
CA TYR A 130 1.27 -11.52 -11.44
C TYR A 130 1.61 -10.04 -11.56
N LEU A 131 0.69 -9.14 -11.19
CA LEU A 131 0.91 -7.71 -11.25
C LEU A 131 2.04 -7.26 -10.30
N ARG A 132 2.07 -7.80 -9.08
CA ARG A 132 3.13 -7.55 -8.11
C ARG A 132 4.49 -7.97 -8.63
N LYS A 133 4.58 -9.16 -9.26
CA LYS A 133 5.84 -9.62 -9.85
C LYS A 133 6.35 -8.66 -10.91
N LEU A 134 5.50 -8.21 -11.84
CA LEU A 134 5.89 -7.23 -12.85
C LEU A 134 6.40 -5.92 -12.23
N THR A 135 5.75 -5.47 -11.15
CA THR A 135 6.17 -4.29 -10.41
C THR A 135 7.52 -4.49 -9.73
N GLU A 136 7.71 -5.65 -9.09
CA GLU A 136 8.96 -6.01 -8.42
C GLU A 136 10.12 -6.23 -9.41
N ASP A 137 9.85 -6.77 -10.59
CA ASP A 137 10.83 -6.94 -11.68
C ASP A 137 11.37 -5.59 -12.21
N LEU A 138 10.62 -4.49 -12.01
CA LEU A 138 11.10 -3.12 -12.27
C LEU A 138 11.95 -2.52 -11.14
N GLY A 139 12.24 -3.26 -10.08
CA GLY A 139 12.98 -2.76 -8.93
C GLY A 139 12.14 -1.91 -7.96
N ILE A 140 10.81 -2.05 -7.99
CA ILE A 140 9.89 -1.38 -7.05
C ILE A 140 9.50 -2.37 -5.97
N PHE A 141 9.78 -2.05 -4.70
CA PHE A 141 9.53 -2.96 -3.59
C PHE A 141 8.10 -2.85 -3.08
N VAL A 142 7.34 -3.95 -3.12
CA VAL A 142 5.92 -3.98 -2.75
C VAL A 142 5.73 -4.70 -1.42
N LEU A 143 5.29 -3.98 -0.39
CA LEU A 143 5.04 -4.50 0.96
C LEU A 143 3.54 -4.63 1.24
N LEU A 144 3.14 -5.72 1.86
CA LEU A 144 1.78 -5.91 2.38
C LEU A 144 1.80 -5.73 3.90
N ILE A 145 1.41 -4.56 4.39
CA ILE A 145 1.49 -4.20 5.81
C ILE A 145 0.24 -3.41 6.22
N GLY A 146 -0.55 -3.98 7.12
CA GLY A 146 -1.71 -3.32 7.73
C GLY A 146 -1.63 -3.23 9.26
N ASN A 147 -0.44 -3.48 9.85
CA ASN A 147 -0.22 -3.36 11.29
C ASN A 147 1.25 -3.09 11.60
N LEU A 148 1.54 -2.76 12.85
CA LEU A 148 2.88 -2.46 13.34
C LEU A 148 3.54 -3.65 14.05
N GLY A 149 3.31 -4.87 13.55
CA GLY A 149 3.92 -6.10 14.04
C GLY A 149 3.03 -6.94 14.96
N THR A 150 1.86 -6.43 15.38
CA THR A 150 0.87 -7.18 16.16
C THR A 150 -0.54 -6.85 15.67
N HIS A 151 -1.50 -7.79 15.86
CA HIS A 151 -2.90 -7.57 15.50
C HIS A 151 -3.56 -6.43 16.29
N HIS A 152 -3.09 -6.13 17.50
CA HIS A 152 -3.58 -4.97 18.29
C HIS A 152 -3.20 -3.62 17.70
N THR A 153 -2.26 -3.59 16.77
CA THR A 153 -1.82 -2.38 16.07
C THR A 153 -2.30 -2.34 14.63
N ALA A 154 -3.36 -3.09 14.31
CA ALA A 154 -3.98 -3.07 12.99
C ALA A 154 -4.48 -1.66 12.66
N LEU A 155 -4.26 -1.25 11.43
CA LEU A 155 -4.71 0.00 10.84
C LEU A 155 -5.88 -0.32 9.90
N SER A 156 -7.03 0.33 10.12
CA SER A 156 -8.18 0.13 9.24
C SER A 156 -7.92 0.71 7.83
N THR A 157 -8.68 0.22 6.87
CA THR A 157 -8.66 0.73 5.49
C THR A 157 -9.22 2.13 5.35
N GLU A 158 -9.91 2.63 6.38
CA GLU A 158 -10.32 4.03 6.49
C GLU A 158 -9.14 4.95 6.79
N VAL A 159 -8.09 4.43 7.46
CA VAL A 159 -6.88 5.19 7.79
C VAL A 159 -5.97 5.30 6.57
N PHE A 160 -5.71 4.18 5.89
CA PHE A 160 -4.96 4.14 4.64
C PHE A 160 -5.27 2.83 3.89
N ARG A 161 -5.17 2.85 2.57
CA ARG A 161 -5.24 1.66 1.71
C ARG A 161 -3.89 1.31 1.13
N GLY A 162 -3.10 2.30 0.79
CA GLY A 162 -1.73 2.19 0.33
C GLY A 162 -0.98 3.50 0.53
N PHE A 163 0.31 3.49 0.28
CA PHE A 163 1.13 4.66 0.06
C PHE A 163 2.39 4.30 -0.72
N ALA A 164 2.93 5.26 -1.46
CA ALA A 164 4.18 5.14 -2.19
C ALA A 164 5.27 6.04 -1.60
N LEU A 165 6.51 5.56 -1.64
CA LEU A 165 7.71 6.34 -1.40
C LEU A 165 8.52 6.37 -2.70
N ALA A 166 8.34 7.42 -3.48
CA ALA A 166 9.03 7.59 -4.76
C ALA A 166 10.49 8.02 -4.50
N ASP A 167 11.39 7.06 -4.58
CA ASP A 167 12.83 7.27 -4.51
C ASP A 167 13.44 6.79 -5.84
N PRO A 168 14.40 7.51 -6.43
CA PRO A 168 14.96 7.13 -7.72
C PRO A 168 15.61 5.74 -7.74
N VAL A 169 16.20 5.30 -6.62
CA VAL A 169 16.99 4.05 -6.53
C VAL A 169 16.17 2.93 -5.89
N ALA A 170 15.44 3.25 -4.83
CA ALA A 170 14.70 2.26 -4.04
C ALA A 170 13.23 2.70 -3.83
N PRO A 171 12.39 2.73 -4.87
CA PRO A 171 10.98 3.06 -4.70
C PRO A 171 10.24 1.95 -3.95
N PHE A 172 9.38 2.34 -2.99
CA PHE A 172 8.58 1.42 -2.18
C PHE A 172 7.09 1.71 -2.35
N ILE A 173 6.30 0.65 -2.40
CA ILE A 173 4.84 0.68 -2.30
C ILE A 173 4.43 -0.14 -1.10
N VAL A 174 3.52 0.40 -0.30
CA VAL A 174 2.87 -0.31 0.81
C VAL A 174 1.38 -0.45 0.52
N ILE A 175 0.87 -1.66 0.62
CA ILE A 175 -0.56 -1.97 0.51
C ILE A 175 -1.03 -2.47 1.86
N ASN A 176 -2.16 -1.96 2.34
CA ASN A 176 -2.77 -2.42 3.59
C ASN A 176 -3.33 -3.83 3.42
N ASP A 177 -2.72 -4.82 4.09
CA ASP A 177 -3.14 -6.23 4.03
C ASP A 177 -4.46 -6.51 4.77
N GLN A 178 -5.06 -5.50 5.41
CA GLN A 178 -6.40 -5.58 6.01
C GLN A 178 -7.51 -5.24 5.01
N ASP A 179 -7.18 -4.75 3.80
CA ASP A 179 -8.15 -4.47 2.75
C ASP A 179 -8.56 -5.76 2.01
N ALA A 180 -9.66 -5.66 1.27
CA ALA A 180 -10.12 -6.74 0.42
C ALA A 180 -9.06 -7.07 -0.65
N LYS A 181 -8.69 -8.35 -0.77
CA LYS A 181 -7.67 -8.78 -1.75
C LYS A 181 -7.98 -8.35 -3.18
N VAL A 182 -9.28 -8.27 -3.52
CA VAL A 182 -9.72 -7.80 -4.85
C VAL A 182 -9.39 -6.32 -5.09
N ALA A 183 -9.17 -5.53 -4.04
CA ALA A 183 -8.79 -4.13 -4.14
C ALA A 183 -7.27 -3.93 -4.29
N TRP A 184 -6.45 -4.92 -3.92
CA TRP A 184 -4.99 -4.77 -3.90
C TRP A 184 -4.39 -4.45 -5.27
N SER A 185 -4.91 -5.02 -6.34
CA SER A 185 -4.42 -4.71 -7.70
C SER A 185 -4.68 -3.26 -8.10
N PHE A 186 -5.86 -2.74 -7.72
CA PHE A 186 -6.16 -1.32 -7.94
C PHE A 186 -5.26 -0.42 -7.10
N THR A 187 -5.10 -0.73 -5.80
CA THR A 187 -4.22 0.02 -4.90
C THR A 187 -2.77 0.01 -5.41
N LEU A 188 -2.25 -1.15 -5.87
CA LEU A 188 -0.90 -1.25 -6.43
C LEU A 188 -0.71 -0.31 -7.64
N LEU A 189 -1.65 -0.30 -8.57
CA LEU A 189 -1.59 0.57 -9.75
C LEU A 189 -1.77 2.05 -9.41
N HIS A 190 -2.58 2.36 -8.40
CA HIS A 190 -2.74 3.71 -7.86
C HIS A 190 -1.40 4.23 -7.30
N GLU A 191 -0.73 3.42 -6.47
CA GLU A 191 0.58 3.78 -5.91
C GLU A 191 1.68 3.84 -6.99
N LEU A 192 1.60 2.99 -8.03
CA LEU A 192 2.46 3.08 -9.20
C LEU A 192 2.27 4.39 -9.96
N ALA A 193 1.04 4.88 -10.06
CA ALA A 193 0.78 6.18 -10.67
C ALA A 193 1.42 7.32 -9.86
N HIS A 194 1.39 7.27 -8.52
CA HIS A 194 2.15 8.21 -7.67
C HIS A 194 3.65 8.15 -7.95
N ILE A 195 4.24 6.96 -8.02
CA ILE A 195 5.66 6.78 -8.37
C ILE A 195 5.96 7.36 -9.76
N ALA A 196 5.12 7.06 -10.75
CA ALA A 196 5.31 7.53 -12.12
C ALA A 196 5.21 9.07 -12.24
N LEU A 197 4.43 9.72 -11.38
CA LEU A 197 4.35 11.18 -11.25
C LEU A 197 5.51 11.77 -10.43
N GLY A 198 6.40 10.95 -9.85
CA GLY A 198 7.51 11.41 -9.01
C GLY A 198 7.05 12.09 -7.72
N ARG A 199 5.86 11.77 -7.23
CA ARG A 199 5.26 12.39 -6.06
C ARG A 199 5.46 11.53 -4.83
N THR A 200 6.38 11.95 -3.98
CA THR A 200 6.35 11.67 -2.54
C THR A 200 5.76 12.91 -1.89
N GLY A 201 4.56 12.82 -1.35
CA GLY A 201 3.89 13.80 -0.50
C GLY A 201 4.11 15.30 -0.71
N VAL A 202 3.03 16.03 -0.52
CA VAL A 202 2.83 17.44 -0.15
C VAL A 202 2.95 18.51 -1.22
N SER A 203 1.80 18.97 -1.66
CA SER A 203 1.58 20.38 -1.99
C SER A 203 0.08 20.67 -1.88
N GLY A 204 -0.34 21.48 -0.93
CA GLY A 204 -1.64 22.18 -0.81
C GLY A 204 -2.93 21.38 -1.11
N VAL A 205 -3.93 21.47 -0.24
CA VAL A 205 -5.19 20.68 -0.24
C VAL A 205 -5.86 20.50 -1.60
N ASN A 206 -5.80 21.49 -2.50
CA ASN A 206 -6.44 21.41 -3.82
C ASN A 206 -5.60 20.62 -4.84
N VAL A 207 -4.28 20.70 -4.78
CA VAL A 207 -3.38 19.97 -5.69
C VAL A 207 -3.36 18.47 -5.34
N GLU A 208 -3.44 18.15 -4.07
CA GLU A 208 -3.52 16.78 -3.56
C GLU A 208 -4.76 16.04 -4.08
N HIS A 209 -5.93 16.67 -3.98
CA HIS A 209 -7.17 16.07 -4.50
C HIS A 209 -7.11 15.79 -6.00
N GLN A 210 -6.48 16.67 -6.79
CA GLN A 210 -6.30 16.46 -8.23
C GLN A 210 -5.34 15.31 -8.53
N VAL A 211 -4.22 15.19 -7.77
CA VAL A 211 -3.27 14.08 -7.91
C VAL A 211 -3.95 12.76 -7.58
N GLU A 212 -4.66 12.69 -6.45
CA GLU A 212 -5.40 11.50 -6.02
C GLU A 212 -6.44 11.06 -7.06
N GLN A 213 -7.24 12.03 -7.56
CA GLN A 213 -8.22 11.74 -8.60
C GLN A 213 -7.54 11.21 -9.87
N ARG A 214 -6.42 11.81 -10.26
CA ARG A 214 -5.65 11.40 -11.42
C ARG A 214 -5.07 9.99 -11.26
N CYS A 215 -4.49 9.66 -10.11
CA CYS A 215 -3.99 8.31 -9.82
C CYS A 215 -5.13 7.28 -9.84
N ASN A 216 -6.29 7.61 -9.28
CA ASN A 216 -7.49 6.78 -9.38
C ASN A 216 -7.92 6.56 -10.84
N ASP A 217 -7.94 7.62 -11.65
CA ASP A 217 -8.33 7.55 -13.05
C ASP A 217 -7.33 6.69 -13.86
N ILE A 218 -6.02 6.87 -13.65
CA ILE A 218 -4.97 6.06 -14.31
C ILE A 218 -5.08 4.58 -13.91
N ALA A 219 -5.15 4.27 -12.62
CA ALA A 219 -5.27 2.89 -12.14
C ALA A 219 -6.55 2.21 -12.67
N SER A 220 -7.66 2.95 -12.70
CA SER A 220 -8.92 2.43 -13.22
C SER A 220 -8.87 2.21 -14.73
N GLU A 221 -8.20 3.07 -15.50
CA GLU A 221 -8.04 2.92 -16.95
C GLU A 221 -7.16 1.71 -17.31
N ILE A 222 -6.10 1.43 -16.52
CA ILE A 222 -5.26 0.24 -16.72
C ILE A 222 -6.06 -1.06 -16.51
N LEU A 223 -6.86 -1.15 -15.45
CA LEU A 223 -7.62 -2.37 -15.12
C LEU A 223 -8.91 -2.53 -15.91
N LEU A 224 -9.54 -1.42 -16.26
CA LEU A 224 -10.82 -1.37 -16.97
C LEU A 224 -10.81 -0.22 -17.97
N PRO A 225 -10.17 -0.41 -19.15
CA PRO A 225 -10.20 0.56 -20.23
C PRO A 225 -11.62 0.92 -20.66
N ALA A 226 -11.79 2.15 -21.18
CA ALA A 226 -13.11 2.64 -21.60
C ALA A 226 -13.80 1.73 -22.63
N LEU A 227 -13.04 1.12 -23.54
CA LEU A 227 -13.57 0.19 -24.55
C LEU A 227 -14.19 -1.07 -23.92
N ASP A 228 -13.58 -1.60 -22.85
CA ASP A 228 -14.09 -2.79 -22.16
C ASP A 228 -15.36 -2.50 -21.35
N LEU A 229 -15.59 -1.25 -21.00
CA LEU A 229 -16.79 -0.82 -20.28
C LEU A 229 -18.03 -0.76 -21.20
N ALA A 230 -17.84 -0.65 -22.51
CA ALA A 230 -18.92 -0.49 -23.47
C ALA A 230 -19.96 -1.63 -23.41
N GLU A 231 -19.49 -2.88 -23.22
CA GLU A 231 -20.38 -4.04 -23.06
C GLU A 231 -21.29 -3.90 -21.82
N LEU A 232 -20.74 -3.47 -20.69
CA LEU A 232 -21.52 -3.24 -19.46
C LEU A 232 -22.49 -2.08 -19.62
N ILE A 233 -22.07 -1.00 -20.30
CA ILE A 233 -22.93 0.16 -20.60
C ILE A 233 -24.16 -0.27 -21.35
N GLN A 234 -24.02 -1.04 -22.44
CA GLN A 234 -25.15 -1.56 -23.22
C GLN A 234 -26.12 -2.38 -22.37
N GLN A 235 -25.61 -3.21 -21.46
CA GLN A 235 -26.46 -4.00 -20.57
C GLN A 235 -27.20 -3.14 -19.54
N VAL A 236 -26.58 -2.07 -19.04
CA VAL A 236 -27.22 -1.10 -18.13
C VAL A 236 -28.31 -0.31 -18.85
N GLU A 237 -28.07 0.18 -20.07
CA GLU A 237 -29.04 0.87 -20.91
C GLU A 237 -30.22 -0.04 -21.28
N GLY A 238 -29.99 -1.35 -21.43
CA GLY A 238 -31.01 -2.36 -21.65
C GLY A 238 -31.92 -2.65 -20.45
N GLY A 239 -31.75 -1.95 -19.33
CA GLY A 239 -32.61 -2.03 -18.13
C GLY A 239 -32.35 -3.23 -17.22
N GLY A 240 -31.17 -3.84 -17.33
CA GLY A 240 -30.75 -4.92 -16.43
C GLY A 240 -30.53 -4.44 -14.98
N ASP A 241 -30.67 -5.36 -14.00
CA ASP A 241 -30.39 -5.02 -12.59
C ASP A 241 -28.93 -4.62 -12.40
N LEU A 242 -28.70 -3.35 -12.08
CA LEU A 242 -27.39 -2.72 -11.99
C LEU A 242 -26.45 -3.47 -11.04
N VAL A 243 -26.94 -3.94 -9.89
CA VAL A 243 -26.13 -4.64 -8.89
C VAL A 243 -25.66 -5.99 -9.42
N THR A 244 -26.57 -6.75 -10.01
CA THR A 244 -26.27 -8.05 -10.62
C THR A 244 -25.28 -7.92 -11.78
N LEU A 245 -25.47 -6.91 -12.64
CA LEU A 245 -24.56 -6.60 -13.75
C LEU A 245 -23.15 -6.29 -13.24
N ILE A 246 -23.02 -5.38 -12.26
CA ILE A 246 -21.72 -5.03 -11.67
C ILE A 246 -21.06 -6.24 -11.02
N ASN A 247 -21.82 -7.06 -10.26
CA ASN A 247 -21.30 -8.25 -9.58
C ASN A 247 -20.71 -9.25 -10.58
N THR A 248 -21.47 -9.59 -11.62
CA THR A 248 -21.05 -10.53 -12.66
C THR A 248 -19.86 -10.01 -13.46
N PHE A 249 -19.92 -8.75 -13.87
CA PHE A 249 -18.86 -8.11 -14.64
C PHE A 249 -17.54 -8.03 -13.86
N ALA A 250 -17.61 -7.59 -12.59
CA ALA A 250 -16.45 -7.49 -11.71
C ALA A 250 -15.83 -8.88 -11.43
N GLY A 251 -16.65 -9.88 -11.12
CA GLY A 251 -16.22 -11.25 -10.85
C GLY A 251 -15.46 -11.87 -12.03
N ASN A 252 -16.01 -11.76 -13.24
CA ASN A 252 -15.41 -12.30 -14.46
C ASN A 252 -14.05 -11.66 -14.80
N ARG A 253 -13.84 -10.39 -14.39
CA ARG A 253 -12.63 -9.62 -14.70
C ARG A 253 -11.66 -9.47 -13.51
N LYS A 254 -11.96 -10.11 -12.36
CA LYS A 254 -11.16 -10.03 -11.11
C LYS A 254 -11.00 -8.59 -10.60
N LEU A 255 -12.05 -7.80 -10.78
CA LEU A 255 -12.11 -6.40 -10.36
C LEU A 255 -12.96 -6.26 -9.10
N SER A 256 -12.71 -5.20 -8.32
CA SER A 256 -13.62 -4.85 -7.23
C SER A 256 -14.90 -4.20 -7.77
N ARG A 257 -16.03 -4.50 -7.14
CA ARG A 257 -17.31 -3.87 -7.46
C ARG A 257 -17.29 -2.34 -7.36
N PRO A 258 -16.65 -1.76 -6.32
CA PRO A 258 -16.47 -0.30 -6.24
C PRO A 258 -15.70 0.29 -7.44
N LEU A 259 -14.70 -0.41 -8.00
CA LEU A 259 -13.99 0.05 -9.20
C LEU A 259 -14.92 0.11 -10.41
N VAL A 260 -15.73 -0.93 -10.63
CA VAL A 260 -16.70 -0.96 -11.75
C VAL A 260 -17.73 0.15 -11.58
N ALA A 261 -18.29 0.34 -10.38
CA ALA A 261 -19.21 1.43 -10.06
C ALA A 261 -18.56 2.81 -10.29
N TYR A 262 -17.30 3.00 -9.91
CA TYR A 262 -16.56 4.24 -10.18
C TYR A 262 -16.43 4.52 -11.69
N ARG A 263 -16.10 3.50 -12.49
CA ARG A 263 -16.02 3.65 -13.96
C ARG A 263 -17.38 4.01 -14.60
N LEU A 264 -18.47 3.41 -14.11
CA LEU A 264 -19.83 3.78 -14.56
C LEU A 264 -20.20 5.22 -14.19
N LEU A 265 -19.81 5.69 -12.99
CA LEU A 265 -19.96 7.10 -12.61
C LEU A 265 -19.17 8.04 -13.55
N LYS A 266 -17.90 7.72 -13.81
CA LYS A 266 -17.04 8.51 -14.71
C LYS A 266 -17.58 8.55 -16.14
N SER A 267 -18.24 7.49 -16.59
CA SER A 267 -18.93 7.41 -17.88
C SER A 267 -20.34 8.02 -17.86
N ARG A 268 -20.78 8.62 -16.74
CA ARG A 268 -22.10 9.23 -16.55
C ARG A 268 -23.28 8.25 -16.71
N MET A 269 -23.04 6.96 -16.57
CA MET A 269 -24.07 5.92 -16.65
C MET A 269 -24.88 5.78 -15.37
N ILE A 270 -24.30 6.19 -14.26
CA ILE A 270 -24.95 6.26 -12.94
C ILE A 270 -24.75 7.63 -12.31
N SER A 271 -25.71 8.05 -11.50
CA SER A 271 -25.60 9.29 -10.73
C SER A 271 -24.63 9.15 -9.56
N HIS A 272 -24.19 10.29 -9.01
CA HIS A 272 -23.36 10.32 -7.80
C HIS A 272 -24.09 9.67 -6.61
N GLU A 273 -25.40 9.87 -6.50
CA GLU A 273 -26.23 9.27 -5.46
C GLU A 273 -26.27 7.73 -5.58
N GLN A 274 -26.50 7.20 -6.79
CA GLN A 274 -26.45 5.76 -7.05
C GLN A 274 -25.07 5.16 -6.71
N TRP A 275 -24.00 5.85 -7.08
CA TRP A 275 -22.64 5.44 -6.76
C TRP A 275 -22.39 5.41 -5.24
N GLN A 276 -22.86 6.41 -4.48
CA GLN A 276 -22.76 6.42 -3.02
C GLN A 276 -23.54 5.27 -2.39
N GLN A 277 -24.77 4.99 -2.86
CA GLN A 277 -25.58 3.87 -2.39
C GLN A 277 -24.88 2.52 -2.62
N LEU A 278 -24.30 2.33 -3.82
CA LEU A 278 -23.54 1.13 -4.15
C LEU A 278 -22.31 0.97 -3.24
N ASN A 279 -21.55 2.03 -3.03
CA ASN A 279 -20.36 1.98 -2.17
C ASN A 279 -20.72 1.67 -0.71
N THR A 280 -21.78 2.28 -0.18
CA THR A 280 -22.29 1.99 1.17
C THR A 280 -22.70 0.52 1.31
N ARG A 281 -23.40 -0.02 0.30
CA ARG A 281 -23.78 -1.43 0.25
C ARG A 281 -22.55 -2.34 0.22
N TYR A 282 -21.59 -2.08 -0.64
CA TYR A 282 -20.39 -2.92 -0.77
C TYR A 282 -19.49 -2.86 0.46
N ALA A 283 -19.41 -1.72 1.13
CA ALA A 283 -18.70 -1.60 2.40
C ALA A 283 -19.34 -2.47 3.49
N ARG A 284 -20.66 -2.42 3.64
CA ARG A 284 -21.40 -3.26 4.60
C ARG A 284 -21.20 -4.76 4.32
N GLU A 285 -21.40 -5.19 3.07
CA GLU A 285 -21.19 -6.58 2.66
C GLU A 285 -19.75 -7.07 2.94
N TRP A 286 -18.77 -6.19 2.76
CA TRP A 286 -17.37 -6.48 3.09
C TRP A 286 -17.15 -6.66 4.60
N ASP A 287 -17.73 -5.80 5.43
CA ASP A 287 -17.59 -5.89 6.88
C ASP A 287 -18.24 -7.17 7.44
N GLU A 288 -19.40 -7.57 6.90
CA GLU A 288 -20.07 -8.83 7.22
C GLU A 288 -19.20 -10.04 6.82
N ASP A 289 -18.61 -10.03 5.62
CA ASP A 289 -17.70 -11.08 5.17
C ASP A 289 -16.44 -11.16 6.01
N LYS A 290 -15.88 -10.03 6.39
CA LYS A 290 -14.70 -9.94 7.26
C LYS A 290 -14.98 -10.52 8.64
N ALA A 291 -16.13 -10.23 9.22
CA ALA A 291 -16.56 -10.81 10.50
C ALA A 291 -16.67 -12.34 10.40
N ARG A 292 -17.35 -12.87 9.38
CA ARG A 292 -17.48 -14.32 9.13
C ARG A 292 -16.13 -15.03 8.96
N ARG A 293 -15.19 -14.41 8.24
CA ARG A 293 -13.84 -14.96 8.06
C ARG A 293 -13.05 -14.98 9.36
N LYS A 294 -13.20 -13.95 10.20
CA LYS A 294 -12.57 -13.89 11.52
C LYS A 294 -13.07 -15.00 12.44
N GLU A 295 -14.36 -15.25 12.45
CA GLU A 295 -14.95 -16.35 13.23
C GLU A 295 -14.43 -17.72 12.77
N LYS A 296 -14.39 -17.96 11.44
CA LYS A 296 -13.83 -19.20 10.89
C LYS A 296 -12.36 -19.37 11.22
N ALA A 297 -11.58 -18.29 11.14
CA ALA A 297 -10.15 -18.32 11.48
C ALA A 297 -9.89 -18.58 12.97
N ALA A 298 -10.78 -18.13 13.85
CA ALA A 298 -10.70 -18.39 15.30
C ALA A 298 -10.94 -19.87 15.65
N GLN A 299 -11.63 -20.63 14.78
CA GLN A 299 -11.94 -22.05 14.93
C GLN A 299 -10.86 -22.96 14.30
N ALA A 300 -9.91 -22.40 13.57
CA ALA A 300 -8.85 -23.19 12.93
C ALA A 300 -7.79 -23.63 13.94
N GLU A 301 -7.44 -24.93 13.94
CA GLU A 301 -6.47 -25.53 14.88
C GLU A 301 -5.03 -25.11 14.62
N SER A 302 -4.70 -24.67 13.40
CA SER A 302 -3.34 -24.22 13.05
C SER A 302 -3.36 -23.04 12.07
N GLY A 303 -2.42 -22.12 12.28
CA GLY A 303 -2.19 -21.00 11.36
C GLY A 303 -1.19 -21.33 10.24
N PRO A 304 -1.12 -20.53 9.20
CA PRO A 304 -0.12 -20.72 8.14
C PRO A 304 1.31 -20.52 8.68
N ASN A 305 2.29 -21.15 8.00
CA ASN A 305 3.70 -21.03 8.36
C ASN A 305 4.16 -19.57 8.40
N TYR A 306 4.79 -19.16 9.50
CA TYR A 306 5.25 -17.79 9.73
C TYR A 306 6.13 -17.26 8.60
N TYR A 307 7.09 -18.05 8.12
CA TYR A 307 8.03 -17.62 7.08
C TYR A 307 7.34 -17.45 5.71
N VAL A 308 6.36 -18.29 5.38
CA VAL A 308 5.55 -18.17 4.17
C VAL A 308 4.75 -16.86 4.19
N VAL A 309 4.05 -16.60 5.31
CA VAL A 309 3.29 -15.35 5.47
C VAL A 309 4.23 -14.14 5.44
N ARG A 310 5.38 -14.22 6.10
CA ARG A 310 6.33 -13.11 6.16
C ARG A 310 6.92 -12.80 4.78
N ARG A 311 7.33 -13.84 4.03
CA ARG A 311 7.84 -13.68 2.65
C ARG A 311 6.77 -13.05 1.75
N HIS A 312 5.54 -13.55 1.81
CA HIS A 312 4.43 -12.96 1.09
C HIS A 312 4.23 -11.47 1.43
N ARG A 313 4.40 -11.08 2.70
CA ARG A 313 4.24 -9.69 3.14
C ARG A 313 5.36 -8.77 2.69
N VAL A 314 6.61 -9.22 2.74
CA VAL A 314 7.76 -8.36 2.39
C VAL A 314 8.06 -8.30 0.89
N GLY A 315 7.55 -9.26 0.09
CA GLY A 315 7.80 -9.33 -1.34
C GLY A 315 9.06 -10.07 -1.72
N GLN A 316 9.04 -10.64 -2.91
CA GLN A 316 10.15 -11.47 -3.38
C GLN A 316 11.37 -10.61 -3.72
N ALA A 317 11.19 -9.47 -4.38
CA ALA A 317 12.29 -8.58 -4.73
C ALA A 317 13.09 -8.12 -3.51
N LEU A 318 12.42 -7.76 -2.42
CA LEU A 318 13.13 -7.34 -1.20
C LEU A 318 13.89 -8.51 -0.54
N VAL A 319 13.31 -9.72 -0.57
CA VAL A 319 13.99 -10.93 -0.09
C VAL A 319 15.22 -11.22 -0.93
N ASP A 320 15.14 -11.10 -2.26
CA ASP A 320 16.24 -11.39 -3.18
C ASP A 320 17.38 -10.38 -3.06
N VAL A 321 17.08 -9.09 -2.97
CA VAL A 321 18.09 -8.05 -2.73
C VAL A 321 18.82 -8.29 -1.39
N ILE A 322 18.10 -8.61 -0.33
CA ILE A 322 18.75 -8.88 0.98
C ILE A 322 19.55 -10.19 0.94
N ARG A 323 19.07 -11.24 0.26
CA ARG A 323 19.82 -12.49 0.09
C ARG A 323 21.14 -12.22 -0.64
N TRP A 324 21.08 -11.52 -1.76
CA TRP A 324 22.26 -11.12 -2.52
C TRP A 324 23.22 -10.26 -1.69
N ALA A 325 22.71 -9.21 -1.04
CA ALA A 325 23.53 -8.30 -0.25
C ALA A 325 24.22 -9.00 0.96
N MET A 326 23.58 -10.02 1.53
CA MET A 326 24.21 -10.83 2.59
C MET A 326 25.30 -11.74 2.02
N ALA A 327 25.09 -12.35 0.85
CA ALA A 327 26.07 -13.23 0.23
C ALA A 327 27.34 -12.47 -0.18
N GLU A 328 27.18 -11.24 -0.68
CA GLU A 328 28.28 -10.36 -1.11
C GLU A 328 28.89 -9.52 0.05
N GLY A 329 28.31 -9.60 1.27
CA GLY A 329 28.84 -8.88 2.43
C GLY A 329 28.43 -7.41 2.55
N PHE A 330 27.52 -6.90 1.69
CA PHE A 330 27.03 -5.52 1.73
C PHE A 330 26.07 -5.27 2.91
N THR A 331 25.55 -6.31 3.55
CA THR A 331 24.69 -6.14 4.72
C THR A 331 24.96 -7.20 5.79
N THR A 332 24.52 -6.92 7.02
CA THR A 332 24.63 -7.85 8.16
C THR A 332 23.27 -8.45 8.51
N PRO A 333 23.19 -9.61 9.20
CA PRO A 333 21.93 -10.17 9.66
C PRO A 333 21.07 -9.20 10.49
N THR A 334 21.72 -8.28 11.25
CA THR A 334 21.02 -7.26 12.03
C THR A 334 20.36 -6.22 11.14
N LYS A 335 21.06 -5.67 10.14
CA LYS A 335 20.51 -4.73 9.16
C LYS A 335 19.45 -5.43 8.29
N ALA A 336 19.74 -6.62 7.77
CA ALA A 336 18.81 -7.45 7.00
C ALA A 336 17.51 -7.73 7.77
N GLY A 337 17.61 -8.09 9.05
CA GLY A 337 16.44 -8.29 9.91
C GLY A 337 15.61 -7.02 10.07
N ARG A 338 16.24 -5.86 10.14
CA ARG A 338 15.53 -4.56 10.19
C ARG A 338 14.78 -4.28 8.90
N VAL A 339 15.41 -4.48 7.74
CA VAL A 339 14.77 -4.29 6.41
C VAL A 339 13.61 -5.27 6.22
N LEU A 340 13.80 -6.56 6.51
CA LEU A 340 12.78 -7.59 6.37
C LEU A 340 11.72 -7.56 7.49
N GLY A 341 11.96 -6.78 8.57
CA GLY A 341 11.09 -6.69 9.74
C GLY A 341 11.01 -8.01 10.52
N VAL A 342 12.11 -8.75 10.64
CA VAL A 342 12.25 -9.97 11.41
C VAL A 342 13.43 -9.85 12.39
N ARG A 343 13.51 -10.78 13.36
CA ARG A 343 14.69 -10.85 14.23
C ARG A 343 15.90 -11.33 13.42
N PRO A 344 17.13 -10.89 13.76
CA PRO A 344 18.35 -11.30 13.02
C PRO A 344 18.49 -12.83 12.85
N ASN A 345 18.16 -13.61 13.88
CA ASN A 345 18.23 -15.08 13.84
C ASN A 345 17.19 -15.73 12.90
N ASN A 346 16.19 -14.99 12.44
CA ASN A 346 15.15 -15.47 11.52
C ASN A 346 15.43 -15.07 10.06
N VAL A 347 16.48 -14.28 9.83
CA VAL A 347 16.79 -13.78 8.48
C VAL A 347 17.17 -14.94 7.57
N GLU A 348 18.08 -15.80 7.99
CA GLU A 348 18.56 -16.94 7.20
C GLU A 348 17.42 -17.89 6.80
N ALA A 349 16.52 -18.22 7.75
CA ALA A 349 15.34 -19.02 7.45
C ALA A 349 14.36 -18.33 6.48
N LEU A 350 14.31 -16.98 6.47
CA LEU A 350 13.43 -16.25 5.56
C LEU A 350 14.03 -16.14 4.16
N VAL A 351 15.35 -15.90 4.02
CA VAL A 351 16.02 -15.71 2.73
C VAL A 351 16.46 -17.03 2.10
N GLY A 352 16.76 -18.06 2.91
CA GLY A 352 17.28 -19.36 2.45
C GLY A 352 16.20 -20.39 2.08
N ALA A 353 14.93 -20.21 2.44
CA ALA A 353 13.86 -21.13 2.06
C ALA A 353 13.46 -20.91 0.58
N ASN A 354 13.76 -21.84 -0.29
CA ASN A 354 13.23 -21.95 -1.66
C ASN A 354 11.83 -22.53 -1.65
#